data_350e0a9121923941d2d7f82c1d7a1d01
#
_entry.id   350e0a9121923941d2d7f82c1d7a1d01
#
_cell.length_a   1.000
_cell.length_b   1.000
_cell.length_c   1.000
_cell.angle_alpha   90.00
_cell.angle_beta   90.00
_cell.angle_gamma   90.00
#
_symmetry.space_group_name_H-M   'P 1'
#
loop_
_entity.id
_entity.type
_entity.pdbx_description
1 polymer ?
#
loop_
_entity_poly.entity_id
_entity_poly.type
_entity_poly.pdbx_seq_one_letter_code
_entity_poly.pdbx_strand_id
1 'polypeptide(L)'
;MPCALDNKKRLIKRPRNRKVIALSMDAAFFFERAVESLDRYRYDKALKYFRRAAEYDPDNPVNYFNIAGILSEMGNFEESNQVLRQILDRFSRELTECYFYMANNYANMELFEQAEQALARYLEEDPDGIYLEESEEMLEFLSMELNRPVQIRNIKSREEFFQHDRARGLLEDGKFAEAVRLLEKIVRKHPGFTAARNNLALAYYYTGQIDRCLQTIDDVLRQEPGNIHAMCNLAIVYKHTGQLEPL
;
A
#
# COMPACT_ATOMS: atom_id res chain seq x y z
N MET A 1 71.96 -60.85 8.42
CA MET A 1 70.75 -60.33 9.04
C MET A 1 70.25 -59.19 8.21
N PRO A 2 69.13 -59.32 7.44
CA PRO A 2 68.59 -58.19 6.68
C PRO A 2 67.42 -57.55 7.44
N CYS A 3 67.50 -56.24 7.42
CA CYS A 3 66.51 -55.34 8.00
C CYS A 3 65.28 -55.26 7.11
N ALA A 4 64.10 -55.45 7.69
CA ALA A 4 62.81 -55.34 7.00
C ALA A 4 62.45 -53.87 6.73
N LEU A 5 62.26 -53.54 5.46
CA LEU A 5 61.69 -52.26 5.04
C LEU A 5 60.16 -52.26 5.08
N ASP A 6 59.61 -51.54 6.06
CA ASP A 6 58.20 -51.36 6.25
C ASP A 6 57.63 -50.34 5.26
N ASN A 7 56.85 -50.84 4.29
CA ASN A 7 56.31 -50.08 3.20
C ASN A 7 54.94 -49.48 3.56
N LYS A 8 54.91 -48.38 4.37
CA LYS A 8 53.70 -47.64 4.64
C LYS A 8 53.23 -46.87 3.40
N LYS A 9 52.30 -47.46 2.68
CA LYS A 9 51.55 -46.77 1.64
C LYS A 9 50.81 -45.56 2.24
N ARG A 10 51.34 -44.32 2.03
CA ARG A 10 50.60 -43.11 2.27
C ARG A 10 49.44 -43.01 1.28
N LEU A 11 48.21 -43.22 1.78
CA LEU A 11 46.99 -42.88 1.07
C LEU A 11 46.90 -41.37 0.90
N ILE A 12 47.24 -40.89 -0.31
CA ILE A 12 46.98 -39.51 -0.72
C ILE A 12 45.47 -39.33 -0.76
N LYS A 13 44.87 -38.67 0.24
CA LYS A 13 43.48 -38.26 0.21
C LYS A 13 43.30 -37.24 -0.92
N ARG A 14 42.57 -37.63 -1.99
CA ARG A 14 42.16 -36.72 -3.04
C ARG A 14 41.44 -35.54 -2.42
N PRO A 15 41.72 -34.28 -2.86
CA PRO A 15 41.00 -33.11 -2.35
C PRO A 15 39.54 -33.27 -2.71
N ARG A 16 38.65 -33.15 -1.72
CA ARG A 16 37.22 -33.02 -1.94
C ARG A 16 37.02 -31.81 -2.84
N ASN A 17 36.50 -32.01 -4.00
CA ASN A 17 36.11 -30.98 -4.97
C ASN A 17 35.01 -30.13 -4.29
N ARG A 18 35.40 -29.13 -3.49
CA ARG A 18 34.47 -28.11 -3.02
C ARG A 18 34.12 -27.26 -4.23
N LYS A 19 32.91 -27.47 -4.78
CA LYS A 19 32.33 -26.50 -5.70
C LYS A 19 32.33 -25.16 -4.98
N VAL A 20 33.24 -24.29 -5.36
CA VAL A 20 33.19 -22.87 -4.97
C VAL A 20 32.04 -22.30 -5.77
N ILE A 21 30.87 -22.18 -5.14
CA ILE A 21 29.75 -21.43 -5.70
C ILE A 21 30.16 -19.97 -5.51
N ALA A 22 30.49 -19.28 -6.59
CA ALA A 22 30.66 -17.83 -6.55
C ALA A 22 29.28 -17.24 -6.19
N LEU A 23 29.11 -16.75 -4.98
CA LEU A 23 27.93 -15.99 -4.62
C LEU A 23 28.10 -14.61 -5.25
N SER A 24 27.27 -14.31 -6.23
CA SER A 24 27.13 -12.94 -6.74
C SER A 24 26.42 -12.13 -5.66
N MET A 25 27.14 -11.22 -5.00
CA MET A 25 26.56 -10.27 -4.05
C MET A 25 26.22 -9.01 -4.82
N ASP A 26 25.06 -8.99 -5.44
CA ASP A 26 24.50 -7.86 -6.18
C ASP A 26 23.30 -7.24 -5.42
N ALA A 27 22.66 -6.25 -6.04
CA ALA A 27 21.49 -5.58 -5.45
C ALA A 27 20.37 -6.58 -5.12
N ALA A 28 20.11 -7.54 -6.05
CA ALA A 28 19.06 -8.54 -5.85
C ALA A 28 19.34 -9.44 -4.65
N PHE A 29 20.59 -9.90 -4.48
CA PHE A 29 20.99 -10.68 -3.32
C PHE A 29 20.73 -9.95 -2.00
N PHE A 30 21.10 -8.66 -1.92
CA PHE A 30 20.88 -7.88 -0.71
C PHE A 30 19.40 -7.59 -0.49
N PHE A 31 18.63 -7.35 -1.54
CA PHE A 31 17.18 -7.17 -1.46
C PHE A 31 16.48 -8.42 -0.88
N GLU A 32 16.77 -9.61 -1.41
CA GLU A 32 16.22 -10.87 -0.90
C GLU A 32 16.54 -11.09 0.59
N ARG A 33 17.80 -10.80 0.99
CA ARG A 33 18.21 -10.90 2.40
C ARG A 33 17.52 -9.88 3.30
N ALA A 34 17.21 -8.71 2.76
CA ALA A 34 16.42 -7.71 3.47
C ALA A 34 15.00 -8.21 3.72
N VAL A 35 14.32 -8.72 2.68
CA VAL A 35 12.98 -9.30 2.78
C VAL A 35 12.95 -10.46 3.77
N GLU A 36 13.87 -11.44 3.68
CA GLU A 36 13.97 -12.53 4.66
C GLU A 36 14.16 -12.04 6.10
N SER A 37 14.77 -10.87 6.28
CA SER A 37 14.98 -10.28 7.59
C SER A 37 13.71 -9.60 8.10
N LEU A 38 12.91 -8.97 7.22
CA LEU A 38 11.59 -8.42 7.52
C LEU A 38 10.61 -9.50 7.94
N ASP A 39 10.54 -10.61 7.23
CA ASP A 39 9.68 -11.76 7.55
C ASP A 39 9.93 -12.30 8.97
N ARG A 40 11.10 -12.02 9.51
CA ARG A 40 11.52 -12.39 10.88
C ARG A 40 11.51 -11.23 11.86
N TYR A 41 10.91 -10.09 11.50
CA TYR A 41 10.85 -8.87 12.31
C TYR A 41 12.22 -8.34 12.76
N ARG A 42 13.27 -8.58 11.95
CA ARG A 42 14.64 -8.13 12.23
C ARG A 42 14.95 -6.82 11.51
N TYR A 43 14.28 -5.76 11.92
CA TYR A 43 14.31 -4.45 11.25
C TYR A 43 15.73 -3.89 11.07
N ASP A 44 16.57 -3.91 12.12
CA ASP A 44 17.97 -3.46 12.01
C ASP A 44 18.76 -4.18 10.93
N LYS A 45 18.52 -5.48 10.77
CA LYS A 45 19.21 -6.30 9.80
C LYS A 45 18.65 -6.07 8.39
N ALA A 46 17.35 -5.94 8.26
CA ALA A 46 16.68 -5.60 7.02
C ALA A 46 17.15 -4.23 6.50
N LEU A 47 17.19 -3.23 7.36
CA LEU A 47 17.69 -1.89 7.05
C LEU A 47 19.12 -1.91 6.49
N LYS A 48 20.02 -2.66 7.15
CA LYS A 48 21.39 -2.82 6.65
C LYS A 48 21.45 -3.44 5.26
N TYR A 49 20.62 -4.43 5.00
CA TYR A 49 20.58 -5.07 3.70
C TYR A 49 19.95 -4.19 2.62
N PHE A 50 18.86 -3.47 2.91
CA PHE A 50 18.29 -2.52 1.91
C PHE A 50 19.25 -1.35 1.62
N ARG A 51 19.98 -0.84 2.61
CA ARG A 51 21.03 0.15 2.35
C ARG A 51 22.13 -0.40 1.43
N ARG A 52 22.51 -1.67 1.60
CA ARG A 52 23.43 -2.33 0.66
C ARG A 52 22.81 -2.50 -0.72
N ALA A 53 21.57 -2.92 -0.82
CA ALA A 53 20.88 -3.00 -2.11
C ALA A 53 20.88 -1.64 -2.85
N ALA A 54 20.61 -0.56 -2.12
CA ALA A 54 20.65 0.80 -2.66
C ALA A 54 22.06 1.27 -3.07
N GLU A 55 23.13 0.78 -2.41
CA GLU A 55 24.51 1.05 -2.85
C GLU A 55 24.83 0.37 -4.19
N TYR A 56 24.29 -0.84 -4.43
CA TYR A 56 24.51 -1.59 -5.68
C TYR A 56 23.57 -1.18 -6.82
N ASP A 57 22.37 -0.71 -6.48
CA ASP A 57 21.37 -0.20 -7.44
C ASP A 57 20.80 1.12 -6.92
N PRO A 58 21.57 2.21 -7.07
CA PRO A 58 21.23 3.50 -6.50
C PRO A 58 20.07 4.20 -7.21
N ASP A 59 19.71 3.78 -8.43
CA ASP A 59 18.67 4.40 -9.24
C ASP A 59 17.31 3.71 -9.08
N ASN A 60 17.20 2.74 -8.16
CA ASN A 60 15.98 2.03 -7.87
C ASN A 60 15.26 2.63 -6.65
N PRO A 61 14.13 3.35 -6.83
CA PRO A 61 13.41 3.99 -5.73
C PRO A 61 12.85 2.99 -4.72
N VAL A 62 12.58 1.74 -5.14
CA VAL A 62 12.00 0.70 -4.27
C VAL A 62 12.89 0.42 -3.05
N ASN A 63 14.22 0.45 -3.22
CA ASN A 63 15.14 0.28 -2.10
C ASN A 63 14.97 1.38 -1.04
N TYR A 64 14.78 2.62 -1.48
CA TYR A 64 14.60 3.78 -0.59
C TYR A 64 13.23 3.78 0.07
N PHE A 65 12.16 3.37 -0.62
CA PHE A 65 10.84 3.18 -0.01
C PHE A 65 10.90 2.14 1.11
N ASN A 66 11.56 1.00 0.89
CA ASN A 66 11.73 -0.02 1.93
C ASN A 66 12.56 0.50 3.12
N ILE A 67 13.61 1.29 2.86
CA ILE A 67 14.39 1.94 3.93
C ILE A 67 13.49 2.87 4.75
N ALA A 68 12.71 3.74 4.09
CA ALA A 68 11.82 4.67 4.76
C ALA A 68 10.76 3.93 5.59
N GLY A 69 10.13 2.89 5.04
CA GLY A 69 9.15 2.07 5.74
C GLY A 69 9.72 1.42 7.00
N ILE A 70 10.91 0.80 6.90
CA ILE A 70 11.56 0.19 8.08
C ILE A 70 11.92 1.22 9.14
N LEU A 71 12.40 2.40 8.73
CA LEU A 71 12.72 3.48 9.67
C LEU A 71 11.45 3.94 10.41
N SER A 72 10.32 4.02 9.71
CA SER A 72 9.02 4.33 10.31
C SER A 72 8.60 3.26 11.33
N GLU A 73 8.68 1.98 10.97
CA GLU A 73 8.39 0.86 11.87
C GLU A 73 9.29 0.83 13.13
N MET A 74 10.50 1.36 13.01
CA MET A 74 11.43 1.49 14.14
C MET A 74 11.19 2.77 14.97
N GLY A 75 10.23 3.60 14.61
CA GLY A 75 9.96 4.89 15.25
C GLY A 75 10.96 6.01 14.88
N ASN A 76 11.80 5.80 13.88
CA ASN A 76 12.78 6.78 13.40
C ASN A 76 12.16 7.67 12.31
N PHE A 77 11.08 8.36 12.67
CA PHE A 77 10.20 9.08 11.73
C PHE A 77 10.92 10.22 11.00
N GLU A 78 11.80 10.98 11.66
CA GLU A 78 12.57 12.03 11.01
C GLU A 78 13.49 11.48 9.92
N GLU A 79 14.20 10.38 10.20
CA GLU A 79 15.10 9.77 9.23
C GLU A 79 14.28 9.19 8.06
N SER A 80 13.13 8.55 8.34
CA SER A 80 12.19 8.11 7.32
C SER A 80 11.76 9.27 6.41
N ASN A 81 11.34 10.40 6.99
CA ASN A 81 10.94 11.59 6.24
C ASN A 81 12.09 12.20 5.41
N GLN A 82 13.33 12.09 5.87
CA GLN A 82 14.48 12.52 5.07
C GLN A 82 14.67 11.64 3.83
N VAL A 83 14.51 10.31 3.98
CA VAL A 83 14.60 9.37 2.87
C VAL A 83 13.45 9.59 1.88
N LEU A 84 12.21 9.81 2.36
CA LEU A 84 11.04 10.10 1.50
C LEU A 84 11.23 11.39 0.69
N ARG A 85 11.76 12.45 1.30
CA ARG A 85 12.13 13.68 0.58
C ARG A 85 13.21 13.43 -0.47
N GLN A 86 14.21 12.62 -0.14
CA GLN A 86 15.25 12.23 -1.08
C GLN A 86 14.68 11.47 -2.29
N ILE A 87 13.66 10.64 -2.10
CA ILE A 87 12.95 9.97 -3.21
C ILE A 87 12.32 11.00 -4.13
N LEU A 88 11.56 11.97 -3.60
CA LEU A 88 10.90 13.02 -4.38
C LEU A 88 11.90 13.90 -5.15
N ASP A 89 13.04 14.22 -4.55
CA ASP A 89 14.05 15.09 -5.15
C ASP A 89 14.87 14.38 -6.23
N ARG A 90 15.15 13.10 -6.02
CA ARG A 90 16.08 12.34 -6.87
C ARG A 90 15.40 11.61 -8.01
N PHE A 91 14.23 11.02 -7.76
CA PHE A 91 13.59 10.13 -8.73
C PHE A 91 12.43 10.82 -9.46
N SER A 92 11.35 11.15 -8.77
CA SER A 92 10.23 11.89 -9.34
C SER A 92 9.32 12.45 -8.25
N ARG A 93 8.79 13.64 -8.49
CA ARG A 93 7.71 14.21 -7.68
C ARG A 93 6.36 13.52 -7.90
N GLU A 94 6.26 12.70 -8.95
CA GLU A 94 5.10 11.89 -9.24
C GLU A 94 4.96 10.67 -8.31
N LEU A 95 5.99 10.38 -7.49
CA LEU A 95 5.92 9.38 -6.42
C LEU A 95 5.18 9.96 -5.21
N THR A 96 3.91 10.23 -5.42
CA THR A 96 3.03 10.98 -4.50
C THR A 96 2.83 10.26 -3.17
N GLU A 97 2.97 8.93 -3.16
CA GLU A 97 2.89 8.10 -1.95
C GLU A 97 3.88 8.55 -0.86
N CYS A 98 4.98 9.19 -1.24
CA CYS A 98 5.92 9.76 -0.28
C CYS A 98 5.23 10.76 0.66
N TYR A 99 4.31 11.58 0.14
CA TYR A 99 3.59 12.56 0.95
C TYR A 99 2.64 11.88 1.95
N PHE A 100 1.98 10.80 1.54
CA PHE A 100 1.13 9.99 2.42
C PHE A 100 1.95 9.36 3.56
N TYR A 101 3.08 8.73 3.25
CA TYR A 101 3.98 8.17 4.28
C TYR A 101 4.56 9.24 5.20
N MET A 102 4.87 10.43 4.67
CA MET A 102 5.31 11.56 5.50
C MET A 102 4.20 12.04 6.43
N ALA A 103 2.94 12.08 5.96
CA ALA A 103 1.79 12.43 6.79
C ALA A 103 1.64 11.45 7.96
N ASN A 104 1.74 10.13 7.70
CA ASN A 104 1.73 9.10 8.74
C ASN A 104 2.85 9.32 9.77
N ASN A 105 4.07 9.57 9.30
CA ASN A 105 5.21 9.83 10.19
C ASN A 105 4.98 11.06 11.07
N TYR A 106 4.49 12.15 10.49
CA TYR A 106 4.19 13.37 11.24
C TYR A 106 3.07 13.16 12.24
N ALA A 107 2.02 12.41 11.89
CA ALA A 107 0.95 12.08 12.82
C ALA A 107 1.47 11.26 14.02
N ASN A 108 2.36 10.28 13.78
CA ASN A 108 3.01 9.51 14.86
C ASN A 108 3.94 10.35 15.73
N MET A 109 4.43 11.48 15.23
CA MET A 109 5.23 12.45 15.99
C MET A 109 4.38 13.52 16.69
N GLU A 110 3.05 13.42 16.61
CA GLU A 110 2.09 14.43 17.09
C GLU A 110 2.26 15.82 16.43
N LEU A 111 2.88 15.84 15.25
CA LEU A 111 3.08 17.05 14.45
C LEU A 111 1.92 17.21 13.46
N PHE A 112 0.71 17.39 13.99
CA PHE A 112 -0.55 17.29 13.26
C PHE A 112 -0.70 18.31 12.14
N GLU A 113 -0.17 19.54 12.28
CA GLU A 113 -0.18 20.53 11.20
C GLU A 113 0.73 20.13 10.02
N GLN A 114 1.85 19.46 10.31
CA GLN A 114 2.75 18.95 9.27
C GLN A 114 2.16 17.70 8.61
N ALA A 115 1.45 16.86 9.37
CA ALA A 115 0.70 15.73 8.82
C ALA A 115 -0.40 16.21 7.87
N GLU A 116 -1.18 17.25 8.27
CA GLU A 116 -2.20 17.88 7.44
C GLU A 116 -1.61 18.42 6.12
N GLN A 117 -0.47 19.11 6.19
CA GLN A 117 0.18 19.68 5.01
C GLN A 117 0.68 18.61 4.05
N ALA A 118 1.28 17.54 4.58
CA ALA A 118 1.77 16.43 3.77
C ALA A 118 0.60 15.67 3.12
N LEU A 119 -0.47 15.41 3.87
CA LEU A 119 -1.66 14.75 3.37
C LEU A 119 -2.39 15.58 2.31
N ALA A 120 -2.48 16.91 2.53
CA ALA A 120 -3.03 17.84 1.55
C ALA A 120 -2.26 17.76 0.23
N ARG A 121 -0.93 17.66 0.31
CA ARG A 121 -0.07 17.53 -0.87
C ARG A 121 -0.32 16.22 -1.61
N TYR A 122 -0.43 15.10 -0.89
CA TYR A 122 -0.78 13.82 -1.50
C TYR A 122 -2.09 13.90 -2.27
N LEU A 123 -3.16 14.39 -1.63
CA LEU A 123 -4.49 14.48 -2.22
C LEU A 123 -4.62 15.54 -3.34
N GLU A 124 -3.75 16.56 -3.36
CA GLU A 124 -3.64 17.50 -4.49
C GLU A 124 -3.00 16.89 -5.73
N GLU A 125 -1.93 16.11 -5.53
CA GLU A 125 -1.14 15.54 -6.63
C GLU A 125 -1.77 14.22 -7.14
N ASP A 126 -2.44 13.45 -6.26
CA ASP A 126 -3.05 12.16 -6.59
C ASP A 126 -4.41 11.98 -5.88
N PRO A 127 -5.45 12.67 -6.36
CA PRO A 127 -6.76 12.66 -5.72
C PRO A 127 -7.51 11.32 -5.81
N ASP A 128 -7.11 10.44 -6.72
CA ASP A 128 -7.67 9.10 -6.92
C ASP A 128 -6.62 8.00 -6.58
N GLY A 129 -5.60 8.37 -5.78
CA GLY A 129 -4.47 7.51 -5.43
C GLY A 129 -4.86 6.33 -4.56
N ILE A 130 -3.95 5.35 -4.50
CA ILE A 130 -4.20 4.07 -3.80
C ILE A 130 -4.42 4.22 -2.29
N TYR A 131 -4.01 5.33 -1.70
CA TYR A 131 -4.19 5.65 -0.27
C TYR A 131 -5.30 6.65 -0.02
N LEU A 132 -6.30 6.75 -0.91
CA LEU A 132 -7.42 7.68 -0.74
C LEU A 132 -8.22 7.37 0.52
N GLU A 133 -8.59 6.10 0.74
CA GLU A 133 -9.39 5.67 1.88
C GLU A 133 -8.66 5.92 3.22
N GLU A 134 -7.38 5.52 3.30
CA GLU A 134 -6.54 5.77 4.48
C GLU A 134 -6.29 7.26 4.70
N SER A 135 -6.24 8.04 3.63
CA SER A 135 -6.12 9.50 3.71
C SER A 135 -7.38 10.14 4.31
N GLU A 136 -8.53 9.60 3.97
CA GLU A 136 -9.82 10.04 4.53
C GLU A 136 -9.90 9.77 6.02
N GLU A 137 -9.53 8.58 6.46
CA GLU A 137 -9.46 8.21 7.88
C GLU A 137 -8.47 9.11 8.64
N MET A 138 -7.33 9.39 8.05
CA MET A 138 -6.34 10.29 8.66
C MET A 138 -6.85 11.73 8.75
N LEU A 139 -7.60 12.23 7.77
CA LEU A 139 -8.22 13.55 7.85
C LEU A 139 -9.21 13.68 8.99
N GLU A 140 -10.01 12.65 9.23
CA GLU A 140 -10.93 12.60 10.35
C GLU A 140 -10.15 12.68 11.68
N PHE A 141 -9.15 11.84 11.85
CA PHE A 141 -8.26 11.86 13.01
C PHE A 141 -7.63 13.25 13.22
N LEU A 142 -7.02 13.84 12.17
CA LEU A 142 -6.39 15.15 12.26
C LEU A 142 -7.39 16.26 12.62
N SER A 143 -8.63 16.17 12.16
CA SER A 143 -9.66 17.15 12.51
C SER A 143 -10.04 17.11 13.98
N MET A 144 -10.02 15.94 14.60
CA MET A 144 -10.25 15.75 16.04
C MET A 144 -9.08 16.33 16.84
N GLU A 145 -7.85 15.96 16.52
CA GLU A 145 -6.65 16.39 17.25
C GLU A 145 -6.42 17.91 17.15
N LEU A 146 -6.65 18.48 15.97
CA LEU A 146 -6.53 19.93 15.74
C LEU A 146 -7.74 20.72 16.27
N ASN A 147 -8.80 20.05 16.74
CA ASN A 147 -10.07 20.65 17.16
C ASN A 147 -10.63 21.67 16.15
N ARG A 148 -10.42 21.41 14.87
CA ARG A 148 -10.90 22.19 13.74
C ARG A 148 -10.99 21.35 12.49
N PRO A 149 -11.87 21.71 11.53
CA PRO A 149 -11.87 21.05 10.24
C PRO A 149 -10.53 21.23 9.54
N VAL A 150 -9.96 20.16 9.00
CA VAL A 150 -8.75 20.19 8.19
C VAL A 150 -9.01 21.00 6.90
N GLN A 151 -8.11 21.94 6.59
CA GLN A 151 -8.24 22.79 5.40
C GLN A 151 -7.36 22.24 4.28
N ILE A 152 -7.90 21.39 3.43
CA ILE A 152 -7.25 20.98 2.19
C ILE A 152 -7.79 21.85 1.06
N ARG A 153 -6.91 22.65 0.46
CA ARG A 153 -7.30 23.73 -0.49
C ARG A 153 -7.90 23.23 -1.80
N ASN A 154 -7.73 21.97 -2.18
CA ASN A 154 -8.14 21.44 -3.49
C ASN A 154 -8.71 20.01 -3.49
N ILE A 155 -9.27 19.54 -2.39
CA ILE A 155 -10.23 18.46 -2.59
C ILE A 155 -11.36 19.07 -3.40
N LYS A 156 -11.52 18.62 -4.63
CA LYS A 156 -12.69 18.92 -5.46
C LYS A 156 -13.92 18.56 -4.65
N SER A 157 -14.36 19.55 -3.89
CA SER A 157 -15.43 19.58 -2.92
C SER A 157 -15.26 18.71 -1.67
N ARG A 158 -14.80 19.34 -0.61
CA ARG A 158 -15.05 18.96 0.79
C ARG A 158 -16.49 18.46 1.01
N GLU A 159 -17.44 18.99 0.26
CA GLU A 159 -18.84 18.59 0.30
C GLU A 159 -19.07 17.18 -0.30
N GLU A 160 -18.31 16.77 -1.29
CA GLU A 160 -18.42 15.46 -1.94
C GLU A 160 -17.86 14.37 -1.05
N PHE A 161 -16.75 14.67 -0.37
CA PHE A 161 -16.18 13.83 0.65
C PHE A 161 -17.16 13.58 1.81
N PHE A 162 -17.70 14.65 2.42
CA PHE A 162 -18.69 14.51 3.47
C PHE A 162 -19.96 13.80 3.00
N GLN A 163 -20.34 13.98 1.73
CA GLN A 163 -21.47 13.27 1.16
C GLN A 163 -21.17 11.78 0.95
N HIS A 164 -19.96 11.43 0.55
CA HIS A 164 -19.54 10.03 0.40
C HIS A 164 -19.46 9.32 1.75
N ASP A 165 -18.83 9.93 2.76
CA ASP A 165 -18.78 9.42 4.13
C ASP A 165 -20.17 9.29 4.75
N ARG A 166 -21.03 10.30 4.56
CA ARG A 166 -22.44 10.20 4.93
C ARG A 166 -23.15 9.04 4.23
N ALA A 167 -22.84 8.78 2.98
CA ALA A 167 -23.42 7.65 2.24
C ALA A 167 -22.95 6.32 2.80
N ARG A 168 -21.68 6.21 3.22
CA ARG A 168 -21.12 5.05 3.92
C ARG A 168 -21.84 4.82 5.24
N GLY A 169 -22.00 5.86 6.06
CA GLY A 169 -22.78 5.77 7.31
C GLY A 169 -24.23 5.32 7.09
N LEU A 170 -24.86 5.76 5.98
CA LEU A 170 -26.21 5.28 5.63
C LEU A 170 -26.24 3.80 5.25
N LEU A 171 -25.17 3.27 4.62
CA LEU A 171 -25.02 1.83 4.34
C LEU A 171 -24.87 1.04 5.63
N GLU A 172 -24.03 1.48 6.54
CA GLU A 172 -23.81 0.87 7.86
C GLU A 172 -25.08 0.85 8.71
N ASP A 173 -25.85 1.94 8.67
CA ASP A 173 -27.16 2.07 9.33
C ASP A 173 -28.29 1.23 8.68
N GLY A 174 -28.03 0.57 7.52
CA GLY A 174 -29.04 -0.15 6.75
C GLY A 174 -30.02 0.74 6.00
N LYS A 175 -29.75 2.04 5.88
CA LYS A 175 -30.60 3.03 5.16
C LYS A 175 -30.28 3.04 3.65
N PHE A 176 -30.32 1.85 3.04
CA PHE A 176 -29.83 1.62 1.68
C PHE A 176 -30.50 2.51 0.61
N ALA A 177 -31.81 2.76 0.72
CA ALA A 177 -32.50 3.62 -0.25
C ALA A 177 -32.05 5.09 -0.18
N GLU A 178 -31.62 5.56 0.98
CA GLU A 178 -31.06 6.90 1.13
C GLU A 178 -29.62 6.96 0.60
N ALA A 179 -28.82 5.91 0.89
CA ALA A 179 -27.49 5.75 0.34
C ALA A 179 -27.50 5.76 -1.20
N VAL A 180 -28.41 5.01 -1.84
CA VAL A 180 -28.59 5.03 -3.32
C VAL A 180 -28.75 6.46 -3.82
N ARG A 181 -29.70 7.22 -3.25
CA ARG A 181 -29.99 8.58 -3.73
C ARG A 181 -28.78 9.52 -3.60
N LEU A 182 -28.01 9.36 -2.54
CA LEU A 182 -26.83 10.18 -2.30
C LEU A 182 -25.69 9.79 -3.22
N LEU A 183 -25.39 8.49 -3.32
CA LEU A 183 -24.32 7.94 -4.16
C LEU A 183 -24.58 8.17 -5.67
N GLU A 184 -25.81 8.08 -6.13
CA GLU A 184 -26.15 8.43 -7.52
C GLU A 184 -25.82 9.89 -7.84
N LYS A 185 -26.02 10.81 -6.90
CA LYS A 185 -25.65 12.22 -7.10
C LYS A 185 -24.14 12.38 -7.18
N ILE A 186 -23.41 11.70 -6.30
CA ILE A 186 -21.94 11.73 -6.25
C ILE A 186 -21.38 11.16 -7.56
N VAL A 187 -21.77 9.96 -7.96
CA VAL A 187 -21.28 9.29 -9.18
C VAL A 187 -21.66 10.08 -10.45
N ARG A 188 -22.84 10.72 -10.49
CA ARG A 188 -23.22 11.57 -11.63
C ARG A 188 -22.31 12.78 -11.76
N LYS A 189 -21.91 13.40 -10.65
CA LYS A 189 -21.05 14.58 -10.61
C LYS A 189 -19.59 14.21 -10.85
N HIS A 190 -19.17 13.04 -10.33
CA HIS A 190 -17.81 12.50 -10.39
C HIS A 190 -17.84 11.05 -10.92
N PRO A 191 -17.93 10.87 -12.26
CA PRO A 191 -17.98 9.54 -12.85
C PRO A 191 -16.73 8.67 -12.60
N GLY A 192 -15.58 9.26 -12.31
CA GLY A 192 -14.32 8.57 -11.97
C GLY A 192 -14.19 8.17 -10.50
N PHE A 193 -15.15 8.52 -9.62
CA PHE A 193 -15.04 8.22 -8.20
C PHE A 193 -15.38 6.74 -7.93
N THR A 194 -14.38 5.87 -8.05
CA THR A 194 -14.52 4.41 -7.97
C THR A 194 -15.06 3.93 -6.63
N ALA A 195 -14.61 4.52 -5.49
CA ALA A 195 -15.12 4.17 -4.17
C ALA A 195 -16.63 4.43 -4.04
N ALA A 196 -17.11 5.58 -4.56
CA ALA A 196 -18.55 5.87 -4.57
C ALA A 196 -19.34 4.89 -5.46
N ARG A 197 -18.78 4.43 -6.59
CA ARG A 197 -19.38 3.40 -7.44
C ARG A 197 -19.46 2.05 -6.75
N ASN A 198 -18.41 1.64 -6.03
CA ASN A 198 -18.41 0.39 -5.26
C ASN A 198 -19.49 0.42 -4.18
N ASN A 199 -19.62 1.53 -3.46
CA ASN A 199 -20.66 1.71 -2.45
C ASN A 199 -22.06 1.79 -3.09
N LEU A 200 -22.19 2.40 -4.27
CA LEU A 200 -23.48 2.43 -5.01
C LEU A 200 -23.91 1.03 -5.46
N ALA A 201 -22.96 0.22 -5.95
CA ALA A 201 -23.25 -1.16 -6.31
C ALA A 201 -23.77 -1.95 -5.11
N LEU A 202 -23.12 -1.80 -3.95
CA LEU A 202 -23.57 -2.42 -2.71
C LEU A 202 -24.96 -1.93 -2.27
N ALA A 203 -25.24 -0.62 -2.39
CA ALA A 203 -26.54 -0.04 -2.09
C ALA A 203 -27.65 -0.57 -3.02
N TYR A 204 -27.36 -0.72 -4.33
CA TYR A 204 -28.27 -1.33 -5.28
C TYR A 204 -28.57 -2.79 -4.93
N TYR A 205 -27.54 -3.56 -4.53
CA TYR A 205 -27.73 -4.93 -4.09
C TYR A 205 -28.72 -5.01 -2.92
N TYR A 206 -28.50 -4.26 -1.84
CA TYR A 206 -29.37 -4.28 -0.66
C TYR A 206 -30.77 -3.71 -0.91
N THR A 207 -30.96 -2.91 -1.96
CA THR A 207 -32.30 -2.43 -2.40
C THR A 207 -32.96 -3.33 -3.44
N GLY A 208 -32.36 -4.48 -3.76
CA GLY A 208 -32.90 -5.46 -4.72
C GLY A 208 -32.76 -5.05 -6.19
N GLN A 209 -32.00 -4.00 -6.50
CA GLN A 209 -31.77 -3.51 -7.86
C GLN A 209 -30.58 -4.25 -8.51
N ILE A 210 -30.71 -5.57 -8.65
CA ILE A 210 -29.61 -6.48 -9.02
C ILE A 210 -28.99 -6.12 -10.38
N ASP A 211 -29.81 -5.81 -11.39
CA ASP A 211 -29.30 -5.47 -12.73
C ASP A 211 -28.43 -4.21 -12.70
N ARG A 212 -28.84 -3.18 -11.94
CA ARG A 212 -28.05 -1.95 -11.76
C ARG A 212 -26.78 -2.19 -10.97
N CYS A 213 -26.85 -3.05 -9.96
CA CYS A 213 -25.70 -3.48 -9.20
C CYS A 213 -24.64 -4.14 -10.11
N LEU A 214 -25.04 -5.15 -10.88
CA LEU A 214 -24.13 -5.86 -11.79
C LEU A 214 -23.54 -4.93 -12.86
N GLN A 215 -24.36 -4.04 -13.43
CA GLN A 215 -23.89 -3.06 -14.39
C GLN A 215 -22.84 -2.13 -13.78
N THR A 216 -23.07 -1.62 -12.56
CA THR A 216 -22.13 -0.74 -11.87
C THR A 216 -20.81 -1.45 -11.55
N ILE A 217 -20.86 -2.72 -11.12
CA ILE A 217 -19.68 -3.55 -10.87
C ILE A 217 -18.89 -3.77 -12.16
N ASP A 218 -19.58 -4.12 -13.26
CA ASP A 218 -18.96 -4.36 -14.57
C ASP A 218 -18.26 -3.09 -15.09
N ASP A 219 -18.87 -1.92 -14.93
CA ASP A 219 -18.29 -0.63 -15.31
C ASP A 219 -17.01 -0.32 -14.49
N VAL A 220 -16.98 -0.68 -13.21
CA VAL A 220 -15.78 -0.55 -12.38
C VAL A 220 -14.69 -1.53 -12.84
N LEU A 221 -15.02 -2.81 -13.03
CA LEU A 221 -14.05 -3.84 -13.41
C LEU A 221 -13.50 -3.65 -14.83
N ARG A 222 -14.24 -3.00 -15.74
CA ARG A 222 -13.70 -2.60 -17.05
C ARG A 222 -12.63 -1.53 -16.95
N GLN A 223 -12.74 -0.60 -16.01
CA GLN A 223 -11.77 0.47 -15.79
C GLN A 223 -10.60 -0.02 -14.92
N GLU A 224 -10.91 -0.80 -13.89
CA GLU A 224 -9.97 -1.32 -12.89
C GLU A 224 -10.17 -2.84 -12.73
N PRO A 225 -9.60 -3.70 -13.60
CA PRO A 225 -9.80 -5.14 -13.56
C PRO A 225 -9.38 -5.82 -12.24
N GLY A 226 -8.49 -5.17 -11.49
CA GLY A 226 -8.00 -5.63 -10.17
C GLY A 226 -8.73 -5.04 -8.96
N ASN A 227 -9.83 -4.32 -9.15
CA ASN A 227 -10.55 -3.68 -8.04
C ASN A 227 -11.18 -4.71 -7.10
N ILE A 228 -10.57 -4.88 -5.92
CA ILE A 228 -10.94 -5.91 -4.94
C ILE A 228 -12.37 -5.69 -4.43
N HIS A 229 -12.78 -4.43 -4.17
CA HIS A 229 -14.13 -4.13 -3.68
C HIS A 229 -15.21 -4.51 -4.69
N ALA A 230 -14.99 -4.20 -5.98
CA ALA A 230 -15.90 -4.60 -7.04
C ALA A 230 -15.99 -6.13 -7.18
N MET A 231 -14.85 -6.84 -7.06
CA MET A 231 -14.81 -8.30 -7.07
C MET A 231 -15.54 -8.90 -5.87
N CYS A 232 -15.37 -8.34 -4.67
CA CYS A 232 -16.10 -8.76 -3.47
C CYS A 232 -17.61 -8.53 -3.63
N ASN A 233 -18.02 -7.37 -4.13
CA ASN A 233 -19.43 -7.07 -4.41
C ASN A 233 -20.03 -8.06 -5.42
N LEU A 234 -19.29 -8.39 -6.48
CA LEU A 234 -19.70 -9.39 -7.47
C LEU A 234 -19.90 -10.77 -6.85
N ALA A 235 -18.96 -11.20 -5.99
CA ALA A 235 -19.04 -12.47 -5.28
C ALA A 235 -20.26 -12.52 -4.33
N ILE A 236 -20.59 -11.42 -3.65
CA ILE A 236 -21.80 -11.30 -2.82
C ILE A 236 -23.06 -11.50 -3.67
N VAL A 237 -23.15 -10.82 -4.81
CA VAL A 237 -24.30 -10.94 -5.71
C VAL A 237 -24.46 -12.38 -6.20
N TYR A 238 -23.43 -13.01 -6.73
CA TYR A 238 -23.47 -14.36 -7.26
C TYR A 238 -23.82 -15.42 -6.19
N LYS A 239 -23.30 -15.27 -4.99
CA LYS A 239 -23.63 -16.13 -3.86
C LYS A 239 -25.13 -16.12 -3.56
N HIS A 240 -25.77 -14.94 -3.62
CA HIS A 240 -27.18 -14.80 -3.27
C HIS A 240 -28.14 -15.05 -4.44
N THR A 241 -27.68 -14.93 -5.68
CA THR A 241 -28.49 -15.25 -6.87
C THR A 241 -28.38 -16.72 -7.29
N GLY A 242 -27.57 -17.52 -6.59
CA GLY A 242 -27.37 -18.94 -6.89
C GLY A 242 -26.56 -19.19 -8.17
N GLN A 243 -25.84 -18.18 -8.66
CA GLN A 243 -25.02 -18.27 -9.89
C GLN A 243 -23.55 -18.66 -9.59
N LEU A 244 -23.22 -18.99 -8.34
CA LEU A 244 -21.96 -19.65 -8.02
C LEU A 244 -22.09 -21.14 -8.37
N GLU A 245 -21.62 -21.53 -9.54
CA GLU A 245 -21.28 -22.95 -9.72
C GLU A 245 -20.09 -23.27 -8.79
N PRO A 246 -20.17 -24.35 -8.02
CA PRO A 246 -19.02 -24.78 -7.24
C PRO A 246 -17.89 -25.16 -8.21
N LEU A 247 -16.73 -24.51 -8.06
CA LEU A 247 -15.47 -24.89 -8.69
C LEU A 247 -15.06 -26.29 -8.27
#